data_6ac0d7c8bca45a11fe9bc41fa6c48223
#
_entry.id   6ac0d7c8bca45a11fe9bc41fa6c48223
#
_cell.length_a   1.000
_cell.length_b   1.000
_cell.length_c   1.000
_cell.angle_alpha   90.00
_cell.angle_beta   90.00
_cell.angle_gamma   90.00
#
_symmetry.space_group_name_H-M   'P 1'
#
loop_
_entity.id
_entity.type
_entity.pdbx_description
1 polymer ?
#
loop_
_entity_poly.entity_id
_entity_poly.type
_entity_poly.pdbx_seq_one_letter_code
_entity_poly.pdbx_strand_id
1 'polypeptide(L)'
;LAFARRLKKIGLDNGIVCNQSHAPFPSSCPEIRSYLKRAIECTAEAGGEICVIHPDNNKSAEENAEMYLELLPFAREHNVKIATENMWNWDSEKDEACFAACATPESFVKHVDAVNDDFLVACLDIGHAEMRGAGQGAANTARALGRRLQALHIHDNDKWHDSHQIPFSMSIDFAAVVRALKDIGYKGWFTLEADNYLKSFCKDNIIDGMKDLYSAVRRLADMFEEM
;
A
#
# COMPACT_ATOMS: atom_id res chain seq x y z
N LEU A 1 -2.80 21.85 -5.03
CA LEU A 1 -4.12 21.41 -4.56
C LEU A 1 -5.23 21.47 -5.63
N ALA A 2 -5.18 22.44 -6.56
CA ALA A 2 -6.21 22.58 -7.60
C ALA A 2 -6.41 21.29 -8.42
N PHE A 3 -5.33 20.55 -8.70
CA PHE A 3 -5.39 19.27 -9.41
C PHE A 3 -6.11 18.20 -8.57
N ALA A 4 -5.80 18.07 -7.29
CA ALA A 4 -6.48 17.13 -6.39
C ALA A 4 -7.99 17.40 -6.29
N ARG A 5 -8.38 18.67 -6.13
CA ARG A 5 -9.78 19.10 -6.14
C ARG A 5 -10.49 18.78 -7.47
N ARG A 6 -9.79 18.97 -8.60
CA ARG A 6 -10.31 18.63 -9.92
C ARG A 6 -10.55 17.13 -10.06
N LEU A 7 -9.60 16.30 -9.62
CA LEU A 7 -9.74 14.85 -9.63
C LEU A 7 -10.93 14.40 -8.75
N LYS A 8 -11.05 14.97 -7.53
CA LYS A 8 -12.21 14.71 -6.66
C LYS A 8 -13.52 15.01 -7.36
N LYS A 9 -13.61 16.20 -8.01
CA LYS A 9 -14.84 16.57 -8.72
C LYS A 9 -15.16 15.60 -9.86
N ILE A 10 -14.17 15.26 -10.69
CA ILE A 10 -14.35 14.31 -11.79
C ILE A 10 -14.80 12.95 -11.25
N GLY A 11 -14.16 12.45 -10.18
CA GLY A 11 -14.55 11.21 -9.55
C GLY A 11 -16.01 11.23 -9.09
N LEU A 12 -16.39 12.23 -8.30
CA LEU A 12 -17.74 12.36 -7.77
C LEU A 12 -18.81 12.49 -8.87
N ASP A 13 -18.52 13.24 -9.94
CA ASP A 13 -19.41 13.39 -11.10
C ASP A 13 -19.65 12.02 -11.82
N ASN A 14 -18.77 11.02 -11.57
CA ASN A 14 -18.85 9.67 -12.15
C ASN A 14 -19.10 8.57 -11.10
N GLY A 15 -19.48 8.93 -9.87
CA GLY A 15 -19.78 7.96 -8.80
C GLY A 15 -18.54 7.27 -8.23
N ILE A 16 -17.35 7.86 -8.38
CA ILE A 16 -16.07 7.33 -7.90
C ILE A 16 -15.57 8.20 -6.74
N VAL A 17 -15.05 7.56 -5.70
CA VAL A 17 -14.39 8.22 -4.56
C VAL A 17 -12.91 7.88 -4.52
N CYS A 18 -12.09 8.78 -3.98
CA CYS A 18 -10.71 8.49 -3.63
C CYS A 18 -10.68 7.78 -2.27
N ASN A 19 -10.06 6.61 -2.18
CA ASN A 19 -9.89 5.89 -0.93
C ASN A 19 -8.56 6.23 -0.24
N GLN A 20 -7.47 6.17 -1.00
CA GLN A 20 -6.11 6.43 -0.52
C GLN A 20 -5.26 7.08 -1.60
N SER A 21 -4.14 7.65 -1.19
CA SER A 21 -3.09 8.11 -2.09
C SER A 21 -1.73 7.63 -1.63
N HIS A 22 -0.74 7.70 -2.50
CA HIS A 22 0.65 7.39 -2.22
C HIS A 22 1.48 8.68 -2.22
N ALA A 23 2.28 8.90 -1.16
CA ALA A 23 3.22 10.00 -1.09
C ALA A 23 4.46 9.75 -1.98
N PRO A 24 5.18 10.79 -2.41
CA PRO A 24 6.47 10.58 -3.08
C PRO A 24 7.48 9.91 -2.17
N PHE A 25 8.39 9.12 -2.75
CA PHE A 25 9.43 8.35 -2.06
C PHE A 25 10.77 8.47 -2.78
N PRO A 26 11.92 8.10 -2.16
CA PRO A 26 12.06 7.53 -0.82
C PRO A 26 12.03 8.60 0.28
N SER A 27 11.45 8.25 1.45
CA SER A 27 11.37 9.15 2.62
C SER A 27 12.74 9.49 3.25
N SER A 28 13.79 8.73 2.89
CA SER A 28 15.18 9.01 3.26
C SER A 28 15.77 10.23 2.54
N CYS A 29 15.20 10.64 1.40
CA CYS A 29 15.63 11.80 0.64
C CYS A 29 15.04 13.09 1.27
N PRO A 30 15.89 14.07 1.68
CA PRO A 30 15.42 15.31 2.33
C PRO A 30 14.44 16.12 1.48
N GLU A 31 14.65 16.17 0.16
CA GLU A 31 13.75 16.86 -0.77
C GLU A 31 12.38 16.22 -0.77
N ILE A 32 12.31 14.88 -0.86
CA ILE A 32 11.06 14.12 -0.80
C ILE A 32 10.37 14.33 0.54
N ARG A 33 11.13 14.27 1.64
CA ARG A 33 10.59 14.48 2.99
C ARG A 33 9.89 15.84 3.13
N SER A 34 10.37 16.85 2.44
CA SER A 34 9.74 18.18 2.44
C SER A 34 8.34 18.21 1.81
N TYR A 35 8.00 17.21 0.98
CA TYR A 35 6.70 17.10 0.31
C TYR A 35 5.67 16.24 1.05
N LEU A 36 6.04 15.53 2.13
CA LEU A 36 5.13 14.59 2.79
C LEU A 36 3.88 15.28 3.37
N LYS A 37 4.02 16.46 3.98
CA LYS A 37 2.87 17.26 4.42
C LYS A 37 1.97 17.67 3.25
N ARG A 38 2.58 18.03 2.12
CA ARG A 38 1.82 18.34 0.89
C ARG A 38 1.08 17.12 0.34
N ALA A 39 1.65 15.92 0.47
CA ALA A 39 0.98 14.69 0.08
C ALA A 39 -0.28 14.43 0.93
N ILE A 40 -0.19 14.60 2.25
CA ILE A 40 -1.33 14.50 3.17
C ILE A 40 -2.42 15.52 2.79
N GLU A 41 -2.05 16.78 2.55
CA GLU A 41 -2.98 17.82 2.14
C GLU A 41 -3.65 17.51 0.79
N CYS A 42 -2.87 17.01 -0.19
CA CYS A 42 -3.43 16.56 -1.48
C CYS A 42 -4.40 15.39 -1.33
N THR A 43 -4.12 14.45 -0.43
CA THR A 43 -5.02 13.33 -0.10
C THR A 43 -6.36 13.85 0.41
N ALA A 44 -6.35 14.74 1.39
CA ALA A 44 -7.56 15.36 1.93
C ALA A 44 -8.37 16.09 0.85
N GLU A 45 -7.69 16.88 0.02
CA GLU A 45 -8.32 17.63 -1.07
C GLU A 45 -8.88 16.72 -2.18
N ALA A 46 -8.27 15.57 -2.40
CA ALA A 46 -8.82 14.53 -3.29
C ALA A 46 -10.00 13.78 -2.66
N GLY A 47 -10.21 13.91 -1.35
CA GLY A 47 -11.25 13.21 -0.58
C GLY A 47 -10.83 11.83 -0.09
N GLY A 48 -9.53 11.52 -0.10
CA GLY A 48 -8.97 10.29 0.45
C GLY A 48 -8.84 10.37 1.98
N GLU A 49 -8.88 9.21 2.62
CA GLU A 49 -8.82 9.08 4.07
C GLU A 49 -7.46 8.58 4.56
N ILE A 50 -6.63 8.01 3.67
CA ILE A 50 -5.33 7.42 3.97
C ILE A 50 -4.29 7.94 2.96
N CYS A 51 -3.14 8.40 3.48
CA CYS A 51 -1.95 8.69 2.71
C CYS A 51 -0.86 7.67 3.03
N VAL A 52 -0.47 6.85 2.06
CA VAL A 52 0.64 5.89 2.23
C VAL A 52 1.95 6.65 2.18
N ILE A 53 2.78 6.48 3.20
CA ILE A 53 4.10 7.09 3.34
C ILE A 53 5.09 6.00 3.72
N HIS A 54 6.04 5.70 2.83
CA HIS A 54 7.06 4.70 3.08
C HIS A 54 7.89 5.00 4.32
N PRO A 55 8.27 3.98 5.10
CA PRO A 55 9.35 4.12 6.07
C PRO A 55 10.69 4.37 5.35
N ASP A 56 11.71 4.79 6.07
CA ASP A 56 13.08 4.65 5.60
C ASP A 56 13.50 3.18 5.72
N ASN A 57 13.82 2.55 4.60
CA ASN A 57 14.10 1.11 4.50
C ASN A 57 15.17 0.61 5.47
N ASN A 58 16.12 1.48 5.84
CA ASN A 58 17.31 1.11 6.58
C ASN A 58 17.28 1.57 8.06
N LYS A 59 16.16 2.13 8.51
CA LYS A 59 15.97 2.60 9.87
C LYS A 59 15.18 1.62 10.72
N SER A 60 15.46 1.66 12.03
CA SER A 60 14.68 0.92 13.03
C SER A 60 13.25 1.44 13.15
N ALA A 61 12.41 0.70 13.87
CA ALA A 61 11.05 1.11 14.15
C ALA A 61 10.99 2.43 14.94
N GLU A 62 11.90 2.59 15.90
CA GLU A 62 12.01 3.78 16.74
C GLU A 62 12.44 5.02 15.95
N GLU A 63 13.41 4.87 15.04
CA GLU A 63 13.87 5.96 14.17
C GLU A 63 12.82 6.35 13.12
N ASN A 64 12.08 5.38 12.59
CA ASN A 64 10.96 5.65 11.68
C ASN A 64 9.79 6.31 12.41
N ALA A 65 9.56 5.94 13.68
CA ALA A 65 8.52 6.55 14.50
C ALA A 65 8.70 8.08 14.64
N GLU A 66 9.94 8.58 14.72
CA GLU A 66 10.21 10.02 14.81
C GLU A 66 9.61 10.79 13.62
N MET A 67 9.75 10.25 12.39
CA MET A 67 9.17 10.86 11.19
C MET A 67 7.64 10.89 11.25
N TYR A 68 7.02 9.77 11.63
CA TYR A 68 5.57 9.71 11.69
C TYR A 68 5.00 10.60 12.79
N LEU A 69 5.62 10.63 13.97
CA LEU A 69 5.22 11.52 15.07
C LEU A 69 5.29 13.01 14.70
N GLU A 70 6.27 13.42 13.85
CA GLU A 70 6.33 14.76 13.32
C GLU A 70 5.17 15.09 12.35
N LEU A 71 4.69 14.09 11.59
CA LEU A 71 3.65 14.26 10.59
C LEU A 71 2.23 14.15 11.16
N LEU A 72 2.02 13.37 12.22
CA LEU A 72 0.70 13.04 12.75
C LEU A 72 -0.14 14.26 13.17
N PRO A 73 0.39 15.33 13.81
CA PRO A 73 -0.42 16.52 14.11
C PRO A 73 -1.04 17.12 12.85
N PHE A 74 -0.27 17.20 11.76
CA PHE A 74 -0.72 17.70 10.48
C PHE A 74 -1.72 16.76 9.81
N ALA A 75 -1.50 15.46 9.89
CA ALA A 75 -2.41 14.44 9.39
C ALA A 75 -3.79 14.49 10.08
N ARG A 76 -3.80 14.70 11.40
CA ARG A 76 -5.04 14.88 12.19
C ARG A 76 -5.80 16.16 11.79
N GLU A 77 -5.09 17.26 11.60
CA GLU A 77 -5.70 18.53 11.15
C GLU A 77 -6.45 18.35 9.83
N HIS A 78 -5.94 17.49 8.94
CA HIS A 78 -6.53 17.19 7.64
C HIS A 78 -7.48 15.97 7.65
N ASN A 79 -7.65 15.32 8.79
CA ASN A 79 -8.43 14.06 8.95
C ASN A 79 -7.98 12.97 7.96
N VAL A 80 -6.67 12.82 7.75
CA VAL A 80 -6.04 11.81 6.89
C VAL A 80 -5.12 10.96 7.73
N LYS A 81 -5.34 9.65 7.78
CA LYS A 81 -4.42 8.72 8.41
C LYS A 81 -3.17 8.54 7.56
N ILE A 82 -2.05 8.27 8.21
CA ILE A 82 -0.82 7.85 7.55
C ILE A 82 -0.77 6.33 7.58
N ALA A 83 -0.50 5.69 6.44
CA ALA A 83 -0.21 4.26 6.39
C ALA A 83 1.28 4.05 6.10
N THR A 84 1.97 3.30 6.99
CA THR A 84 3.31 2.79 6.68
C THR A 84 3.19 1.47 5.93
N GLU A 85 4.20 1.13 5.10
CA GLU A 85 4.15 0.00 4.18
C GLU A 85 5.31 -0.97 4.42
N ASN A 86 5.12 -2.25 4.08
CA ASN A 86 6.18 -3.24 4.11
C ASN A 86 7.08 -3.10 2.88
N MET A 87 8.35 -2.91 3.13
CA MET A 87 9.36 -2.62 2.11
C MET A 87 10.31 -3.80 1.88
N TRP A 88 11.13 -3.68 0.86
CA TRP A 88 12.23 -4.58 0.55
C TRP A 88 13.47 -3.80 0.10
N ASN A 89 14.63 -4.44 0.23
CA ASN A 89 15.90 -4.01 -0.35
C ASN A 89 16.38 -5.09 -1.33
N TRP A 90 17.40 -4.80 -2.15
CA TRP A 90 17.99 -5.75 -3.09
C TRP A 90 19.40 -6.11 -2.66
N ASP A 91 19.67 -7.41 -2.53
CA ASP A 91 21.00 -7.96 -2.32
C ASP A 91 21.60 -8.32 -3.69
N SER A 92 22.49 -7.46 -4.20
CA SER A 92 23.09 -7.64 -5.53
C SER A 92 24.10 -8.80 -5.60
N GLU A 93 24.58 -9.31 -4.46
CA GLU A 93 25.49 -10.46 -4.43
C GLU A 93 24.73 -11.78 -4.57
N LYS A 94 23.52 -11.83 -4.00
CA LYS A 94 22.64 -13.00 -4.06
C LYS A 94 21.62 -12.95 -5.18
N ASP A 95 21.46 -11.78 -5.82
CA ASP A 95 20.45 -11.51 -6.84
C ASP A 95 19.03 -11.80 -6.34
N GLU A 96 18.72 -11.35 -5.11
CA GLU A 96 17.42 -11.54 -4.48
C GLU A 96 17.02 -10.36 -3.60
N ALA A 97 15.71 -10.24 -3.29
CA ALA A 97 15.26 -9.30 -2.30
C ALA A 97 15.78 -9.64 -0.90
N CYS A 98 15.98 -8.63 -0.08
CA CYS A 98 16.39 -8.79 1.31
C CYS A 98 15.63 -7.85 2.24
N PHE A 99 15.82 -8.03 3.55
CA PHE A 99 15.08 -7.31 4.56
C PHE A 99 15.24 -5.80 4.48
N ALA A 100 14.11 -5.12 4.68
CA ALA A 100 14.01 -3.69 4.88
C ALA A 100 13.03 -3.40 6.02
N ALA A 101 12.72 -2.14 6.28
CA ALA A 101 11.72 -1.76 7.26
C ALA A 101 10.36 -2.41 6.92
N CYS A 102 9.66 -2.90 7.94
CA CYS A 102 8.35 -3.55 7.83
C CYS A 102 8.31 -4.83 6.98
N ALA A 103 9.46 -5.41 6.54
CA ALA A 103 9.49 -6.56 5.63
C ALA A 103 8.92 -7.84 6.26
N THR A 104 9.13 -8.07 7.56
CA THR A 104 8.57 -9.24 8.26
C THR A 104 7.34 -8.88 9.08
N PRO A 105 6.44 -9.83 9.36
CA PRO A 105 5.26 -9.59 10.21
C PRO A 105 5.61 -8.93 11.56
N GLU A 106 6.64 -9.41 12.24
CA GLU A 106 7.08 -8.88 13.53
C GLU A 106 7.65 -7.48 13.41
N SER A 107 8.49 -7.24 12.39
CA SER A 107 9.05 -5.91 12.12
C SER A 107 7.94 -4.91 11.79
N PHE A 108 6.95 -5.32 11.00
CA PHE A 108 5.86 -4.44 10.61
C PHE A 108 4.98 -4.05 11.81
N VAL A 109 4.58 -5.02 12.62
CA VAL A 109 3.86 -4.77 13.87
C VAL A 109 4.66 -3.81 14.76
N LYS A 110 5.98 -4.05 14.93
CA LYS A 110 6.84 -3.20 15.74
C LYS A 110 6.89 -1.75 15.23
N HIS A 111 6.96 -1.53 13.91
CA HIS A 111 6.98 -0.19 13.33
C HIS A 111 5.68 0.58 13.59
N VAL A 112 4.53 -0.08 13.46
CA VAL A 112 3.25 0.57 13.77
C VAL A 112 3.11 0.84 15.26
N ASP A 113 3.45 -0.14 16.11
CA ASP A 113 3.30 -0.02 17.56
C ASP A 113 4.31 0.95 18.21
N ALA A 114 5.48 1.19 17.59
CA ALA A 114 6.45 2.16 18.08
C ALA A 114 5.90 3.59 18.10
N VAL A 115 4.96 3.92 17.22
CA VAL A 115 4.28 5.22 17.20
C VAL A 115 3.13 5.26 18.20
N ASN A 116 2.48 4.12 18.43
CA ASN A 116 1.35 3.97 19.37
C ASN A 116 0.27 5.03 19.21
N ASP A 117 -0.17 5.25 17.97
CA ASP A 117 -1.16 6.25 17.60
C ASP A 117 -2.09 5.67 16.52
N ASP A 118 -3.40 5.82 16.69
CA ASP A 118 -4.43 5.28 15.80
C ASP A 118 -4.56 6.00 14.44
N PHE A 119 -3.83 7.12 14.26
CA PHE A 119 -3.64 7.79 12.98
C PHE A 119 -2.43 7.25 12.19
N LEU A 120 -1.58 6.39 12.77
CA LEU A 120 -0.65 5.56 12.03
C LEU A 120 -1.22 4.15 11.88
N VAL A 121 -1.38 3.68 10.66
CA VAL A 121 -1.91 2.37 10.32
C VAL A 121 -0.97 1.64 9.37
N ALA A 122 -1.26 0.39 9.03
CA ALA A 122 -0.50 -0.40 8.07
C ALA A 122 -1.19 -0.38 6.69
N CYS A 123 -0.39 -0.23 5.65
CA CYS A 123 -0.70 -0.61 4.27
C CYS A 123 0.08 -1.88 3.94
N LEU A 124 -0.60 -2.99 3.72
CA LEU A 124 0.06 -4.22 3.29
C LEU A 124 0.19 -4.23 1.77
N ASP A 125 1.42 -4.13 1.28
CA ASP A 125 1.73 -4.53 -0.08
C ASP A 125 1.88 -6.05 -0.13
N ILE A 126 0.98 -6.68 -0.90
CA ILE A 126 0.87 -8.12 -1.03
C ILE A 126 2.05 -8.68 -1.80
N GLY A 127 2.47 -8.01 -2.86
CA GLY A 127 3.60 -8.43 -3.67
C GLY A 127 4.92 -8.40 -2.91
N HIS A 128 5.22 -7.32 -2.20
CA HIS A 128 6.40 -7.20 -1.35
C HIS A 128 6.45 -8.31 -0.27
N ALA A 129 5.29 -8.60 0.35
CA ALA A 129 5.22 -9.64 1.38
C ALA A 129 5.45 -11.06 0.85
N GLU A 130 5.28 -11.29 -0.45
CA GLU A 130 5.49 -12.59 -1.11
C GLU A 130 6.88 -12.74 -1.74
N MET A 131 7.69 -11.66 -1.80
CA MET A 131 9.04 -11.71 -2.36
C MET A 131 9.97 -12.57 -1.50
N ARG A 132 10.67 -13.51 -2.13
CA ARG A 132 11.68 -14.35 -1.49
C ARG A 132 12.84 -13.50 -0.99
N GLY A 133 13.38 -13.89 0.17
CA GLY A 133 14.47 -13.16 0.82
C GLY A 133 14.02 -11.98 1.68
N ALA A 134 12.92 -11.29 1.34
CA ALA A 134 12.37 -10.19 2.11
C ALA A 134 11.08 -10.57 2.84
N GLY A 135 10.06 -11.02 2.12
CA GLY A 135 8.74 -11.31 2.67
C GLY A 135 8.64 -12.66 3.40
N GLN A 136 7.60 -12.79 4.22
CA GLN A 136 7.24 -14.03 4.92
C GLN A 136 5.79 -14.45 4.63
N GLY A 137 5.25 -14.01 3.50
CA GLY A 137 3.91 -14.29 3.02
C GLY A 137 2.86 -13.28 3.46
N ALA A 138 2.09 -12.78 2.49
CA ALA A 138 1.08 -11.74 2.71
C ALA A 138 -0.03 -12.20 3.69
N ALA A 139 -0.45 -13.45 3.61
CA ALA A 139 -1.46 -14.01 4.53
C ALA A 139 -0.97 -14.02 5.99
N ASN A 140 0.30 -14.35 6.24
CA ASN A 140 0.88 -14.33 7.57
C ASN A 140 1.00 -12.89 8.09
N THR A 141 1.46 -11.98 7.24
CA THR A 141 1.62 -10.56 7.56
C THR A 141 0.26 -9.92 7.88
N ALA A 142 -0.78 -10.20 7.09
CA ALA A 142 -2.14 -9.72 7.35
C ALA A 142 -2.64 -10.17 8.74
N ARG A 143 -2.47 -11.46 9.09
CA ARG A 143 -2.89 -11.97 10.40
C ARG A 143 -2.12 -11.34 11.56
N ALA A 144 -0.81 -11.12 11.41
CA ALA A 144 0.01 -10.47 12.43
C ALA A 144 -0.40 -9.01 12.66
N LEU A 145 -0.69 -8.27 11.58
CA LEU A 145 -1.14 -6.89 11.66
C LEU A 145 -2.51 -6.75 12.32
N GLY A 146 -3.45 -7.66 12.02
CA GLY A 146 -4.80 -7.61 12.55
C GLY A 146 -5.46 -6.24 12.30
N ARG A 147 -5.97 -5.60 13.37
CA ARG A 147 -6.66 -4.29 13.29
C ARG A 147 -5.79 -3.12 12.81
N ARG A 148 -4.46 -3.28 12.80
CA ARG A 148 -3.52 -2.26 12.31
C ARG A 148 -3.61 -2.10 10.80
N LEU A 149 -4.02 -3.17 10.10
CA LEU A 149 -4.15 -3.20 8.65
C LEU A 149 -5.41 -2.44 8.21
N GLN A 150 -5.23 -1.32 7.51
CA GLN A 150 -6.35 -0.49 7.04
C GLN A 150 -6.23 -0.13 5.55
N ALA A 151 -5.10 -0.38 4.92
CA ALA A 151 -4.88 -0.16 3.48
C ALA A 151 -4.18 -1.37 2.85
N LEU A 152 -4.35 -1.53 1.55
CA LEU A 152 -3.72 -2.57 0.75
C LEU A 152 -3.11 -1.95 -0.51
N HIS A 153 -1.96 -2.50 -0.92
CA HIS A 153 -1.47 -2.46 -2.29
C HIS A 153 -1.49 -3.89 -2.85
N ILE A 154 -2.23 -4.08 -3.91
CA ILE A 154 -2.49 -5.41 -4.47
C ILE A 154 -1.94 -5.48 -5.87
N HIS A 155 -0.97 -6.34 -6.06
CA HIS A 155 -0.45 -6.74 -7.37
C HIS A 155 0.03 -8.19 -7.32
N ASP A 156 0.25 -8.79 -8.48
CA ASP A 156 0.84 -10.12 -8.59
C ASP A 156 2.30 -10.04 -9.00
N ASN A 157 3.08 -11.05 -8.63
CA ASN A 157 4.47 -11.19 -9.01
C ASN A 157 4.89 -12.68 -9.08
N ASP A 158 6.13 -12.92 -9.52
CA ASP A 158 6.73 -14.25 -9.63
C ASP A 158 7.41 -14.72 -8.31
N LYS A 159 7.25 -13.95 -7.23
CA LYS A 159 7.90 -14.11 -5.92
C LYS A 159 9.41 -13.80 -5.90
N TRP A 160 9.97 -13.31 -7.01
CA TRP A 160 11.35 -12.89 -7.11
C TRP A 160 11.48 -11.39 -7.37
N HIS A 161 10.60 -10.86 -8.23
CA HIS A 161 10.64 -9.48 -8.69
C HIS A 161 9.40 -8.72 -8.27
N ASP A 162 9.56 -7.46 -8.02
CA ASP A 162 8.47 -6.53 -7.76
C ASP A 162 7.77 -6.16 -9.07
N SER A 163 6.93 -7.09 -9.55
CA SER A 163 6.46 -7.08 -10.95
C SER A 163 5.26 -6.18 -11.20
N HIS A 164 4.50 -5.79 -10.18
CA HIS A 164 3.28 -4.97 -10.27
C HIS A 164 2.33 -5.41 -11.42
N GLN A 165 2.09 -6.72 -11.49
CA GLN A 165 1.19 -7.30 -12.49
C GLN A 165 -0.25 -7.45 -11.96
N ILE A 166 -1.18 -7.63 -12.89
CA ILE A 166 -2.59 -7.85 -12.56
C ILE A 166 -2.76 -9.09 -11.67
N PRO A 167 -3.59 -9.07 -10.62
CA PRO A 167 -3.86 -10.24 -9.78
C PRO A 167 -4.31 -11.47 -10.59
N PHE A 168 -3.91 -12.65 -10.15
CA PHE A 168 -4.16 -13.96 -10.77
C PHE A 168 -3.39 -14.24 -12.07
N SER A 169 -2.41 -13.41 -12.41
CA SER A 169 -1.61 -13.62 -13.63
C SER A 169 -0.27 -14.31 -13.38
N MET A 170 0.18 -14.40 -12.12
CA MET A 170 1.49 -14.95 -11.78
C MET A 170 1.44 -15.96 -10.64
N SER A 171 2.11 -15.73 -9.49
CA SER A 171 2.42 -16.78 -8.52
C SER A 171 1.82 -16.60 -7.13
N ILE A 172 1.12 -15.51 -6.85
CA ILE A 172 0.58 -15.22 -5.52
C ILE A 172 -0.71 -16.03 -5.28
N ASP A 173 -0.81 -16.67 -4.11
CA ASP A 173 -2.03 -17.36 -3.66
C ASP A 173 -3.01 -16.35 -3.06
N PHE A 174 -3.78 -15.69 -3.91
CA PHE A 174 -4.80 -14.74 -3.48
C PHE A 174 -5.92 -15.37 -2.64
N ALA A 175 -6.18 -16.69 -2.77
CA ALA A 175 -7.17 -17.34 -1.92
C ALA A 175 -6.70 -17.38 -0.45
N ALA A 176 -5.42 -17.66 -0.22
CA ALA A 176 -4.84 -17.59 1.13
C ALA A 176 -4.84 -16.16 1.69
N VAL A 177 -4.53 -15.17 0.85
CA VAL A 177 -4.54 -13.74 1.23
C VAL A 177 -5.96 -13.30 1.62
N VAL A 178 -6.94 -13.54 0.75
CA VAL A 178 -8.35 -13.15 1.00
C VAL A 178 -8.88 -13.81 2.27
N ARG A 179 -8.56 -15.09 2.51
CA ARG A 179 -8.92 -15.77 3.76
C ARG A 179 -8.31 -15.09 4.99
N ALA A 180 -7.03 -14.70 4.92
CA ALA A 180 -6.37 -13.99 6.02
C ALA A 180 -7.01 -12.62 6.28
N LEU A 181 -7.38 -11.88 5.24
CA LEU A 181 -8.12 -10.63 5.37
C LEU A 181 -9.49 -10.84 6.02
N LYS A 182 -10.19 -11.93 5.67
CA LYS A 182 -11.47 -12.30 6.29
C LYS A 182 -11.28 -12.68 7.76
N ASP A 183 -10.26 -13.47 8.09
CA ASP A 183 -9.94 -13.90 9.47
C ASP A 183 -9.76 -12.70 10.42
N ILE A 184 -9.14 -11.62 9.95
CA ILE A 184 -8.92 -10.41 10.76
C ILE A 184 -10.07 -9.40 10.71
N GLY A 185 -11.11 -9.67 9.92
CA GLY A 185 -12.24 -8.76 9.73
C GLY A 185 -11.87 -7.47 9.02
N TYR A 186 -11.00 -7.54 7.99
CA TYR A 186 -10.58 -6.38 7.20
C TYR A 186 -11.79 -5.61 6.65
N LYS A 187 -11.74 -4.27 6.73
CA LYS A 187 -12.83 -3.37 6.32
C LYS A 187 -12.39 -2.29 5.33
N GLY A 188 -11.12 -2.30 4.94
CA GLY A 188 -10.60 -1.32 3.99
C GLY A 188 -10.91 -1.68 2.54
N TRP A 189 -10.34 -0.92 1.64
CA TRP A 189 -10.52 -1.08 0.20
C TRP A 189 -9.52 -2.11 -0.37
N PHE A 190 -9.95 -2.80 -1.42
CA PHE A 190 -9.06 -3.62 -2.26
C PHE A 190 -8.42 -2.71 -3.31
N THR A 191 -7.29 -2.11 -2.98
CA THR A 191 -6.61 -1.13 -3.84
C THR A 191 -5.53 -1.82 -4.65
N LEU A 192 -5.65 -1.78 -5.97
CA LEU A 192 -4.62 -2.32 -6.87
C LEU A 192 -3.45 -1.35 -6.99
N GLU A 193 -2.24 -1.92 -7.06
CA GLU A 193 -1.00 -1.24 -7.46
C GLU A 193 -0.33 -2.02 -8.61
N ALA A 194 -1.11 -2.30 -9.66
CA ALA A 194 -0.73 -3.12 -10.80
C ALA A 194 -0.44 -2.26 -12.05
N ASP A 195 0.34 -1.20 -11.88
CA ASP A 195 0.59 -0.20 -12.92
C ASP A 195 1.46 -0.74 -14.05
N ASN A 196 2.37 -1.70 -13.77
CA ASN A 196 3.19 -2.32 -14.81
C ASN A 196 2.35 -3.12 -15.82
N TYR A 197 1.21 -3.67 -15.41
CA TYR A 197 0.28 -4.31 -16.33
C TYR A 197 -0.18 -3.35 -17.42
N LEU A 198 -0.49 -2.10 -17.06
CA LEU A 198 -0.96 -1.09 -17.99
C LEU A 198 0.11 -0.61 -18.99
N LYS A 199 1.42 -0.85 -18.71
CA LYS A 199 2.51 -0.51 -19.63
C LYS A 199 2.48 -1.33 -20.93
N SER A 200 1.77 -2.46 -20.93
CA SER A 200 1.54 -3.27 -22.14
C SER A 200 0.45 -2.70 -23.09
N PHE A 201 -0.28 -1.69 -22.63
CA PHE A 201 -1.37 -1.06 -23.39
C PHE A 201 -0.93 0.28 -23.97
N CYS A 202 -1.57 0.67 -25.08
CA CYS A 202 -1.39 1.98 -25.70
C CYS A 202 -2.64 2.85 -25.51
N LYS A 203 -2.57 4.10 -25.95
CA LYS A 203 -3.67 5.06 -25.83
C LYS A 203 -5.01 4.53 -26.35
N ASP A 204 -4.99 3.70 -27.39
CA ASP A 204 -6.21 3.25 -28.07
C ASP A 204 -6.91 2.09 -27.35
N ASN A 205 -6.18 1.34 -26.51
CA ASN A 205 -6.70 0.17 -25.78
C ASN A 205 -6.51 0.20 -24.26
N ILE A 206 -6.02 1.30 -23.69
CA ILE A 206 -5.81 1.43 -22.24
C ILE A 206 -7.08 1.18 -21.42
N ILE A 207 -8.25 1.50 -21.97
CA ILE A 207 -9.55 1.26 -21.33
C ILE A 207 -9.81 -0.24 -21.16
N ASP A 208 -9.33 -1.08 -22.05
CA ASP A 208 -9.48 -2.53 -21.91
C ASP A 208 -8.61 -3.04 -20.75
N GLY A 209 -7.36 -2.56 -20.64
CA GLY A 209 -6.52 -2.84 -19.46
C GLY A 209 -7.15 -2.39 -18.13
N MET A 210 -7.84 -1.24 -18.11
CA MET A 210 -8.57 -0.78 -16.95
C MET A 210 -9.78 -1.68 -16.61
N LYS A 211 -10.47 -2.23 -17.60
CA LYS A 211 -11.55 -3.21 -17.39
C LYS A 211 -11.02 -4.54 -16.84
N ASP A 212 -9.84 -4.97 -17.32
CA ASP A 212 -9.19 -6.17 -16.79
C ASP A 212 -8.82 -5.99 -15.33
N LEU A 213 -8.22 -4.86 -14.94
CA LEU A 213 -7.92 -4.51 -13.55
C LEU A 213 -9.20 -4.47 -12.70
N TYR A 214 -10.26 -3.84 -13.18
CA TYR A 214 -11.56 -3.84 -12.50
C TYR A 214 -12.09 -5.26 -12.29
N SER A 215 -12.01 -6.11 -13.30
CA SER A 215 -12.48 -7.50 -13.20
C SER A 215 -11.67 -8.30 -12.19
N ALA A 216 -10.35 -8.09 -12.14
CA ALA A 216 -9.48 -8.76 -11.18
C ALA A 216 -9.77 -8.32 -9.73
N VAL A 217 -9.92 -7.01 -9.47
CA VAL A 217 -10.24 -6.54 -8.12
C VAL A 217 -11.66 -6.92 -7.70
N ARG A 218 -12.63 -6.93 -8.63
CA ARG A 218 -13.99 -7.41 -8.34
C ARG A 218 -13.98 -8.88 -7.94
N ARG A 219 -13.21 -9.73 -8.64
CA ARG A 219 -13.03 -11.13 -8.28
C ARG A 219 -12.47 -11.30 -6.86
N LEU A 220 -11.49 -10.49 -6.45
CA LEU A 220 -10.95 -10.51 -5.07
C LEU A 220 -12.04 -10.15 -4.05
N ALA A 221 -12.82 -9.11 -4.34
CA ALA A 221 -13.91 -8.70 -3.46
C ALA A 221 -15.02 -9.76 -3.38
N ASP A 222 -15.41 -10.37 -4.50
CA ASP A 222 -16.38 -11.46 -4.52
C ASP A 222 -15.91 -12.65 -3.68
N MET A 223 -14.63 -13.07 -3.83
CA MET A 223 -14.03 -14.11 -2.98
C MET A 223 -14.09 -13.77 -1.49
N PHE A 224 -13.91 -12.49 -1.13
CA PHE A 224 -14.01 -12.04 0.26
C PHE A 224 -15.44 -12.03 0.78
N GLU A 225 -16.41 -11.66 -0.05
CA GLU A 225 -17.84 -11.63 0.31
C GLU A 225 -18.42 -13.05 0.47
N GLU A 226 -17.98 -14.01 -0.35
CA GLU A 226 -18.45 -15.40 -0.35
C GLU A 226 -17.91 -16.26 0.82
N MET A 227 -16.83 -15.84 1.50
CA MET A 227 -16.28 -16.49 2.69
C MET A 227 -17.02 -16.05 3.96
#